data_f749bf9c941cf9cd605d378717861f70
#
_entry.id   f749bf9c941cf9cd605d378717861f70
#
_cell.length_a   1.000
_cell.length_b   1.000
_cell.length_c   1.000
_cell.angle_alpha   90.00
_cell.angle_beta   90.00
_cell.angle_gamma   90.00
#
_symmetry.space_group_name_H-M   'P 1'
#
loop_
_entity.id
_entity.type
_entity.pdbx_description
1 polymer ?
#
loop_
_entity_poly.entity_id
_entity_poly.type
_entity_poly.pdbx_seq_one_letter_code
_entity_poly.pdbx_strand_id
1 'polypeptide(L)'
;MLSIMIAGFSYSQENSNSESGSIFFSNSSRPENSLLNLKKKDNPFLNKLEKKDKKIFFPDANVKEKRPERYINSNEFYLSRLQRRKAESNKNMNKFKVDQFLGEIRNDGEYVNIILRDHEYPDGDLIKVEVNENIIMPAILLTEKAKGFKLDLNSGFNVVDFIALNQGSSGPNTAEVIVYDDQGKLVGTNRWNLATGVKATYIIYKD
;
A
#
# COMPACT_ATOMS: atom_id res chain seq x y z
N MET A 1 -56.19 -15.48 26.04
CA MET A 1 -55.43 -16.47 25.24
C MET A 1 -54.99 -15.81 23.95
N LEU A 2 -53.73 -15.43 23.87
CA LEU A 2 -53.15 -14.80 22.69
C LEU A 2 -52.13 -15.80 22.11
N SER A 3 -52.41 -16.32 20.93
CA SER A 3 -51.59 -17.32 20.26
C SER A 3 -50.51 -16.60 19.44
N ILE A 4 -49.24 -16.81 19.76
CA ILE A 4 -48.09 -16.27 19.00
C ILE A 4 -47.72 -17.31 17.95
N MET A 5 -47.93 -16.98 16.68
CA MET A 5 -47.40 -17.75 15.55
C MET A 5 -45.90 -17.38 15.34
N ILE A 6 -45.05 -18.36 15.48
CA ILE A 6 -43.63 -18.27 15.14
C ILE A 6 -43.48 -18.76 13.69
N ALA A 7 -43.17 -17.86 12.77
CA ALA A 7 -42.80 -18.20 11.40
C ALA A 7 -41.30 -18.58 11.36
N GLY A 8 -41.02 -19.87 11.14
CA GLY A 8 -39.66 -20.35 10.89
C GLY A 8 -39.24 -20.04 9.46
N PHE A 9 -38.16 -19.30 9.31
CA PHE A 9 -37.47 -19.15 8.04
C PHE A 9 -36.45 -20.30 7.87
N SER A 10 -36.75 -21.18 6.91
CA SER A 10 -35.82 -22.21 6.47
C SER A 10 -34.78 -21.58 5.52
N TYR A 11 -33.50 -21.57 5.91
CA TYR A 11 -32.40 -21.26 5.00
C TYR A 11 -32.03 -22.52 4.22
N SER A 12 -32.25 -22.49 2.91
CA SER A 12 -31.72 -23.47 1.95
C SER A 12 -30.26 -23.16 1.70
N GLN A 13 -29.35 -24.07 2.05
CA GLN A 13 -27.96 -24.04 1.61
C GLN A 13 -27.88 -24.58 0.17
N GLU A 14 -27.61 -23.70 -0.77
CA GLU A 14 -27.11 -24.12 -2.09
C GLU A 14 -25.63 -24.49 -1.99
N ASN A 15 -25.35 -25.78 -2.12
CA ASN A 15 -24.01 -26.31 -2.32
C ASN A 15 -23.59 -26.02 -3.76
N SER A 16 -22.76 -25.00 -3.98
CA SER A 16 -22.03 -24.84 -5.23
C SER A 16 -20.79 -25.70 -5.20
N ASN A 17 -20.85 -26.87 -5.84
CA ASN A 17 -19.69 -27.66 -6.21
C ASN A 17 -18.82 -26.88 -7.19
N SER A 18 -17.71 -26.33 -6.71
CA SER A 18 -16.64 -25.84 -7.58
C SER A 18 -15.86 -27.05 -8.10
N GLU A 19 -16.11 -27.44 -9.34
CA GLU A 19 -15.25 -28.35 -10.07
C GLU A 19 -13.86 -27.71 -10.20
N SER A 20 -12.87 -28.32 -9.55
CA SER A 20 -11.47 -28.03 -9.77
C SER A 20 -11.07 -28.54 -11.16
N GLY A 21 -11.10 -27.67 -12.16
CA GLY A 21 -10.54 -27.95 -13.48
C GLY A 21 -9.03 -28.17 -13.39
N SER A 22 -8.62 -29.43 -13.39
CA SER A 22 -7.22 -29.81 -13.60
C SER A 22 -6.83 -29.43 -15.03
N ILE A 23 -5.94 -28.46 -15.18
CA ILE A 23 -5.35 -28.12 -16.46
C ILE A 23 -4.36 -29.23 -16.81
N PHE A 24 -4.80 -30.19 -17.62
CA PHE A 24 -3.90 -31.14 -18.28
C PHE A 24 -3.10 -30.38 -19.35
N PHE A 25 -1.81 -30.16 -19.09
CA PHE A 25 -0.87 -29.85 -20.16
C PHE A 25 -0.70 -31.10 -21.00
N SER A 26 -1.41 -31.19 -22.13
CA SER A 26 -1.12 -32.18 -23.14
C SER A 26 0.25 -31.80 -23.75
N ASN A 27 1.22 -32.71 -23.63
CA ASN A 27 2.44 -32.67 -24.41
C ASN A 27 2.08 -32.74 -25.91
N SER A 28 1.88 -31.58 -26.53
CA SER A 28 1.87 -31.51 -27.98
C SER A 28 3.32 -31.63 -28.45
N SER A 29 3.59 -32.71 -29.10
CA SER A 29 4.78 -33.01 -29.88
C SER A 29 5.30 -31.77 -30.61
N ARG A 30 6.59 -31.48 -30.39
CA ARG A 30 7.39 -30.53 -31.18
C ARG A 30 7.11 -30.73 -32.66
N PRO A 31 6.72 -29.73 -33.43
CA PRO A 31 6.75 -29.85 -34.88
C PRO A 31 8.22 -29.84 -35.31
N GLU A 32 8.64 -30.97 -35.91
CA GLU A 32 9.91 -31.04 -36.60
C GLU A 32 9.97 -29.99 -37.73
N ASN A 33 11.05 -29.22 -37.73
CA ASN A 33 11.73 -28.60 -38.85
C ASN A 33 10.96 -28.42 -40.18
N SER A 34 10.11 -27.43 -40.25
CA SER A 34 9.57 -26.95 -41.54
C SER A 34 9.91 -25.48 -41.88
N LEU A 35 10.81 -24.84 -41.13
CA LEU A 35 11.18 -23.42 -41.36
C LEU A 35 12.51 -23.23 -42.12
N LEU A 36 13.10 -24.29 -42.72
CA LEU A 36 14.37 -24.16 -43.43
C LEU A 36 14.24 -24.17 -44.96
N ASN A 37 13.06 -23.87 -45.53
CA ASN A 37 12.89 -23.66 -46.97
C ASN A 37 12.35 -22.28 -47.35
N LEU A 38 12.85 -21.22 -46.71
CA LEU A 38 12.73 -19.91 -47.26
C LEU A 38 13.78 -19.71 -48.35
N LYS A 39 13.31 -19.71 -49.58
CA LYS A 39 14.11 -19.46 -50.78
C LYS A 39 14.96 -18.22 -50.57
N LYS A 40 16.27 -18.42 -50.69
CA LYS A 40 17.36 -17.44 -50.50
C LYS A 40 17.34 -16.27 -51.49
N LYS A 41 16.20 -16.02 -52.19
CA LYS A 41 16.21 -15.17 -53.38
C LYS A 41 15.71 -13.74 -53.20
N ASP A 42 15.08 -13.38 -52.06
CA ASP A 42 14.37 -12.09 -51.96
C ASP A 42 14.69 -11.25 -50.71
N ASN A 43 15.87 -11.44 -50.12
CA ASN A 43 16.26 -10.58 -49.02
C ASN A 43 17.29 -9.54 -49.47
N PRO A 44 16.86 -8.29 -49.71
CA PRO A 44 17.77 -7.23 -50.22
C PRO A 44 18.90 -6.87 -49.26
N PHE A 45 18.82 -7.30 -48.01
CA PHE A 45 19.86 -7.08 -47.00
C PHE A 45 21.02 -8.05 -47.12
N LEU A 46 20.78 -9.31 -47.59
CA LEU A 46 21.84 -10.29 -47.73
C LEU A 46 22.71 -10.04 -48.96
N ASN A 47 22.15 -9.45 -50.02
CA ASN A 47 22.91 -9.12 -51.22
C ASN A 47 23.88 -7.94 -51.07
N LYS A 48 23.80 -7.20 -49.95
CA LYS A 48 24.67 -6.06 -49.66
C LYS A 48 25.93 -6.46 -48.89
N LEU A 49 25.96 -7.69 -48.35
CA LEU A 49 27.10 -8.18 -47.55
C LEU A 49 28.16 -8.92 -48.37
N GLU A 50 27.81 -9.34 -49.60
CA GLU A 50 28.73 -10.14 -50.43
C GLU A 50 29.70 -9.29 -51.30
N LYS A 51 29.66 -7.96 -51.24
CA LYS A 51 30.57 -7.10 -52.06
C LYS A 51 31.39 -6.17 -51.24
N LYS A 52 32.11 -6.65 -50.26
CA LYS A 52 33.29 -5.93 -49.73
C LYS A 52 34.29 -6.95 -49.18
N ASP A 53 35.15 -7.44 -50.07
CA ASP A 53 36.44 -8.05 -49.69
C ASP A 53 37.30 -6.98 -48.97
N LYS A 54 36.93 -6.67 -47.75
CA LYS A 54 37.83 -6.06 -46.80
C LYS A 54 38.60 -7.20 -46.17
N LYS A 55 39.88 -7.35 -46.55
CA LYS A 55 40.86 -8.12 -45.76
C LYS A 55 40.72 -7.68 -44.33
N ILE A 56 40.05 -8.52 -43.54
CA ILE A 56 40.02 -8.32 -42.09
C ILE A 56 41.42 -8.66 -41.62
N PHE A 57 42.21 -7.62 -41.28
CA PHE A 57 43.51 -7.78 -40.64
C PHE A 57 43.22 -8.31 -39.23
N PHE A 58 43.48 -9.60 -39.03
CA PHE A 58 43.56 -10.15 -37.70
C PHE A 58 44.94 -9.87 -37.17
N PRO A 59 45.15 -9.02 -36.18
CA PRO A 59 46.44 -8.89 -35.53
C PRO A 59 46.75 -10.24 -34.87
N ASP A 60 48.01 -10.63 -34.96
CA ASP A 60 48.57 -11.92 -34.53
C ASP A 60 47.96 -12.41 -33.21
N ALA A 61 47.50 -13.65 -33.21
CA ALA A 61 46.82 -14.33 -32.11
C ALA A 61 47.72 -14.67 -30.90
N ASN A 62 48.68 -13.82 -30.59
CA ASN A 62 49.65 -14.06 -29.50
C ASN A 62 49.57 -13.07 -28.33
N VAL A 63 48.52 -12.24 -28.27
CA VAL A 63 48.24 -11.49 -27.06
C VAL A 63 47.31 -12.29 -26.18
N LYS A 64 47.88 -13.12 -25.32
CA LYS A 64 47.20 -13.71 -24.18
C LYS A 64 46.92 -12.65 -23.13
N GLU A 65 46.11 -11.64 -23.43
CA GLU A 65 45.42 -10.91 -22.37
C GLU A 65 44.27 -11.78 -21.87
N LYS A 66 44.52 -12.60 -20.88
CA LYS A 66 43.51 -13.14 -20.00
C LYS A 66 42.84 -11.98 -19.28
N ARG A 67 41.88 -11.31 -19.90
CA ARG A 67 40.92 -10.51 -19.14
C ARG A 67 40.25 -11.48 -18.17
N PRO A 68 40.34 -11.27 -16.84
CA PRO A 68 39.62 -12.10 -15.94
C PRO A 68 38.13 -11.93 -16.30
N GLU A 69 37.53 -12.99 -16.81
CA GLU A 69 36.09 -13.01 -17.02
C GLU A 69 35.42 -12.84 -15.65
N ARG A 70 35.05 -11.62 -15.36
CA ARG A 70 34.36 -11.27 -14.12
C ARG A 70 32.93 -11.74 -14.28
N TYR A 71 32.68 -13.01 -13.99
CA TYR A 71 31.32 -13.51 -13.86
C TYR A 71 30.65 -12.77 -12.74
N ILE A 72 29.78 -11.82 -13.10
CA ILE A 72 28.90 -11.16 -12.14
C ILE A 72 27.90 -12.23 -11.71
N ASN A 73 28.05 -12.74 -10.50
CA ASN A 73 27.06 -13.62 -9.91
C ASN A 73 25.73 -12.86 -9.85
N SER A 74 24.78 -13.23 -10.74
CA SER A 74 23.47 -12.59 -10.82
C SER A 74 22.74 -12.60 -9.48
N ASN A 75 22.95 -13.63 -8.66
CA ASN A 75 22.37 -13.73 -7.32
C ASN A 75 22.91 -12.65 -6.39
N GLU A 76 24.21 -12.34 -6.43
CA GLU A 76 24.83 -11.29 -5.61
C GLU A 76 24.32 -9.90 -6.00
N PHE A 77 24.13 -9.67 -7.29
CA PHE A 77 23.52 -8.44 -7.80
C PHE A 77 22.05 -8.31 -7.33
N TYR A 78 21.26 -9.39 -7.39
CA TYR A 78 19.88 -9.40 -6.88
C TYR A 78 19.81 -9.17 -5.37
N LEU A 79 20.66 -9.84 -4.61
CA LEU A 79 20.72 -9.69 -3.15
C LEU A 79 21.06 -8.26 -2.74
N SER A 80 22.06 -7.65 -3.36
CA SER A 80 22.44 -6.26 -3.08
C SER A 80 21.30 -5.28 -3.38
N ARG A 81 20.57 -5.49 -4.49
CA ARG A 81 19.40 -4.67 -4.86
C ARG A 81 18.22 -4.85 -3.89
N LEU A 82 17.97 -6.08 -3.45
CA LEU A 82 16.93 -6.36 -2.45
C LEU A 82 17.28 -5.74 -1.09
N GLN A 83 18.54 -5.85 -0.66
CA GLN A 83 19.02 -5.24 0.58
C GLN A 83 18.90 -3.72 0.54
N ARG A 84 19.26 -3.08 -0.59
CA ARG A 84 19.11 -1.63 -0.78
C ARG A 84 17.65 -1.21 -0.68
N ARG A 85 16.73 -1.91 -1.38
CA ARG A 85 15.28 -1.62 -1.32
C ARG A 85 14.74 -1.78 0.11
N LYS A 86 15.15 -2.84 0.81
CA LYS A 86 14.75 -3.07 2.21
C LYS A 86 15.28 -1.98 3.14
N ALA A 87 16.52 -1.51 2.94
CA ALA A 87 17.10 -0.43 3.72
C ALA A 87 16.39 0.92 3.45
N GLU A 88 16.06 1.22 2.19
CA GLU A 88 15.30 2.41 1.81
C GLU A 88 13.87 2.38 2.37
N SER A 89 13.20 1.24 2.29
CA SER A 89 11.87 1.03 2.89
C SER A 89 11.91 1.24 4.40
N ASN A 90 12.86 0.63 5.10
CA ASN A 90 13.01 0.79 6.55
C ASN A 90 13.30 2.24 6.96
N LYS A 91 14.11 2.96 6.18
CA LYS A 91 14.39 4.38 6.42
C LYS A 91 13.14 5.24 6.27
N ASN A 92 12.31 4.95 5.27
CA ASN A 92 11.06 5.66 5.06
C ASN A 92 10.05 5.36 6.17
N MET A 93 9.96 4.11 6.63
CA MET A 93 9.06 3.73 7.73
C MET A 93 9.45 4.36 9.08
N ASN A 94 10.73 4.66 9.31
CA ASN A 94 11.16 5.26 10.57
C ASN A 94 10.60 6.67 10.80
N LYS A 95 10.29 7.44 9.74
CA LYS A 95 9.67 8.76 9.90
C LYS A 95 8.24 8.69 10.47
N PHE A 96 7.56 7.56 10.33
CA PHE A 96 6.19 7.36 10.82
C PHE A 96 6.14 6.81 12.25
N LYS A 97 7.31 6.56 12.88
CA LYS A 97 7.44 6.03 14.23
C LYS A 97 7.57 7.11 15.31
N VAL A 98 7.24 8.34 14.98
CA VAL A 98 7.30 9.47 15.90
C VAL A 98 5.91 10.05 16.05
N ASP A 99 5.52 10.31 17.31
CA ASP A 99 4.26 10.97 17.60
C ASP A 99 4.17 12.33 16.90
N GLN A 100 2.99 12.64 16.39
CA GLN A 100 2.75 13.85 15.61
C GLN A 100 1.87 14.81 16.39
N PHE A 101 2.30 16.07 16.50
CA PHE A 101 1.48 17.12 17.02
C PHE A 101 0.71 17.78 15.85
N LEU A 102 -0.62 17.70 15.90
CA LEU A 102 -1.50 18.22 14.85
C LEU A 102 -1.82 19.70 15.00
N GLY A 103 -1.67 20.23 16.22
CA GLY A 103 -1.92 21.64 16.50
C GLY A 103 -2.75 21.86 17.74
N GLU A 104 -3.02 23.15 18.00
CA GLU A 104 -3.84 23.64 19.09
C GLU A 104 -5.05 24.41 18.52
N ILE A 105 -6.22 24.15 19.06
CA ILE A 105 -7.50 24.80 18.69
C ILE A 105 -8.06 25.47 19.94
N ARG A 106 -8.45 26.74 19.83
CA ARG A 106 -9.26 27.43 20.84
C ARG A 106 -10.72 27.37 20.41
N ASN A 107 -11.58 26.95 21.31
CA ASN A 107 -13.00 26.80 21.03
C ASN A 107 -13.79 27.05 22.31
N ASP A 108 -14.65 28.10 22.31
CA ASP A 108 -15.50 28.47 23.43
C ASP A 108 -16.84 27.71 23.43
N GLY A 109 -17.06 26.86 22.41
CA GLY A 109 -18.27 26.07 22.26
C GLY A 109 -18.36 24.93 23.27
N GLU A 110 -19.55 24.34 23.38
CA GLU A 110 -19.77 23.22 24.30
C GLU A 110 -19.13 21.92 23.80
N TYR A 111 -19.02 21.76 22.47
CA TYR A 111 -18.48 20.56 21.83
C TYR A 111 -17.81 20.87 20.51
N VAL A 112 -17.10 19.89 20.01
CA VAL A 112 -16.63 19.86 18.62
C VAL A 112 -17.11 18.60 17.91
N ASN A 113 -17.28 18.68 16.60
CA ASN A 113 -17.51 17.53 15.73
C ASN A 113 -16.19 17.16 15.06
N ILE A 114 -15.71 15.97 15.36
CA ILE A 114 -14.49 15.41 14.79
C ILE A 114 -14.87 14.46 13.68
N ILE A 115 -14.35 14.69 12.48
CA ILE A 115 -14.60 13.87 11.28
C ILE A 115 -13.29 13.26 10.85
N LEU A 116 -13.31 11.95 10.59
CA LEU A 116 -12.16 11.14 10.23
C LEU A 116 -12.42 10.40 8.94
N ARG A 117 -11.43 10.33 8.07
CA ARG A 117 -11.44 9.48 6.87
C ARG A 117 -10.03 9.04 6.51
N ASP A 118 -9.93 7.98 5.74
CA ASP A 118 -8.69 7.68 5.05
C ASP A 118 -8.46 8.71 3.94
N HIS A 119 -7.25 9.26 3.85
CA HIS A 119 -6.93 10.27 2.84
C HIS A 119 -6.16 9.71 1.64
N GLU A 120 -5.71 8.44 1.71
CA GLU A 120 -5.04 7.77 0.61
C GLU A 120 -5.92 6.66 0.05
N TYR A 121 -5.62 5.43 0.36
CA TYR A 121 -6.35 4.26 -0.13
C TYR A 121 -6.86 3.42 1.04
N PRO A 122 -8.18 3.21 1.16
CA PRO A 122 -8.76 2.42 2.26
C PRO A 122 -8.26 0.98 2.21
N ASP A 123 -7.32 0.66 3.05
CA ASP A 123 -6.65 -0.64 3.08
C ASP A 123 -6.80 -1.39 4.42
N GLY A 124 -7.68 -0.87 5.28
CA GLY A 124 -8.01 -1.48 6.55
C GLY A 124 -7.34 -0.83 7.75
N ASP A 125 -6.96 0.43 7.64
CA ASP A 125 -6.42 1.23 8.74
C ASP A 125 -7.42 1.34 9.90
N LEU A 126 -6.93 1.03 11.10
CA LEU A 126 -7.67 1.13 12.36
C LEU A 126 -6.98 2.11 13.29
N ILE A 127 -7.77 2.95 13.93
CA ILE A 127 -7.31 3.87 14.98
C ILE A 127 -8.15 3.73 16.24
N LYS A 128 -7.55 4.10 17.37
CA LYS A 128 -8.22 4.31 18.64
C LYS A 128 -8.22 5.81 18.94
N VAL A 129 -9.27 6.33 19.58
CA VAL A 129 -9.34 7.72 20.04
C VAL A 129 -9.39 7.76 21.56
N GLU A 130 -8.49 8.53 22.12
CA GLU A 130 -8.44 8.85 23.55
C GLU A 130 -8.60 10.37 23.75
N VAL A 131 -9.24 10.75 24.84
CA VAL A 131 -9.35 12.15 25.26
C VAL A 131 -8.95 12.23 26.73
N ASN A 132 -7.93 13.02 27.03
CA ASN A 132 -7.36 13.11 28.37
C ASN A 132 -7.08 11.71 28.97
N GLU A 133 -6.42 10.84 28.17
CA GLU A 133 -6.06 9.45 28.51
C GLU A 133 -7.26 8.49 28.66
N ASN A 134 -8.50 8.95 28.48
CA ASN A 134 -9.68 8.10 28.50
C ASN A 134 -10.05 7.63 27.09
N ILE A 135 -10.27 6.33 26.91
CA ILE A 135 -10.67 5.76 25.63
C ILE A 135 -12.12 6.17 25.35
N ILE A 136 -12.32 6.99 24.31
CA ILE A 136 -13.65 7.38 23.82
C ILE A 136 -14.11 6.40 22.73
N MET A 137 -13.21 6.00 21.84
CA MET A 137 -13.49 5.02 20.79
C MET A 137 -12.35 4.00 20.73
N PRO A 138 -12.64 2.73 21.06
CA PRO A 138 -11.60 1.70 21.13
C PRO A 138 -11.06 1.28 19.77
N ALA A 139 -11.89 1.40 18.71
CA ALA A 139 -11.46 1.10 17.33
C ALA A 139 -12.40 1.80 16.33
N ILE A 140 -11.80 2.49 15.36
CA ILE A 140 -12.45 3.08 14.20
C ILE A 140 -11.74 2.56 12.96
N LEU A 141 -12.47 1.89 12.09
CA LEU A 141 -11.99 1.58 10.75
C LEU A 141 -12.08 2.83 9.87
N LEU A 142 -10.94 3.28 9.37
CA LEU A 142 -10.85 4.38 8.42
C LEU A 142 -11.31 3.91 7.04
N THR A 143 -12.11 4.73 6.39
CA THR A 143 -12.66 4.45 5.07
C THR A 143 -12.64 5.74 4.24
N GLU A 144 -12.86 5.63 2.94
CA GLU A 144 -13.05 6.79 2.07
C GLU A 144 -14.23 7.66 2.54
N LYS A 145 -15.30 7.01 3.03
CA LYS A 145 -16.43 7.73 3.62
C LYS A 145 -16.06 8.24 4.99
N ALA A 146 -16.19 9.56 5.17
CA ALA A 146 -15.95 10.21 6.43
C ALA A 146 -16.87 9.69 7.54
N LYS A 147 -16.30 9.47 8.72
CA LYS A 147 -17.01 9.10 9.95
C LYS A 147 -16.81 10.20 10.97
N GLY A 148 -17.88 10.64 11.57
CA GLY A 148 -17.84 11.73 12.56
C GLY A 148 -18.36 11.29 13.91
N PHE A 149 -17.87 11.95 14.95
CA PHE A 149 -18.39 11.86 16.30
C PHE A 149 -18.34 13.23 16.99
N LYS A 150 -19.26 13.43 17.92
CA LYS A 150 -19.32 14.60 18.76
C LYS A 150 -18.43 14.39 19.99
N LEU A 151 -17.60 15.37 20.31
CA LEU A 151 -16.78 15.42 21.51
C LEU A 151 -17.21 16.60 22.36
N ASP A 152 -17.80 16.35 23.53
CA ASP A 152 -18.11 17.37 24.51
C ASP A 152 -16.80 17.84 25.18
N LEU A 153 -16.62 19.17 25.30
CA LEU A 153 -15.39 19.77 25.79
C LEU A 153 -15.48 20.08 27.27
N ASN A 154 -14.50 19.67 28.03
CA ASN A 154 -14.28 20.15 29.40
C ASN A 154 -13.58 21.51 29.38
N SER A 155 -13.86 22.38 30.38
CA SER A 155 -13.09 23.61 30.54
C SER A 155 -11.60 23.32 30.68
N GLY A 156 -10.78 24.14 30.04
CA GLY A 156 -9.35 23.97 29.97
C GLY A 156 -8.91 23.06 28.79
N PHE A 157 -7.89 22.25 28.99
CA PHE A 157 -7.28 21.47 27.96
C PHE A 157 -8.01 20.14 27.74
N ASN A 158 -8.37 19.86 26.49
CA ASN A 158 -8.84 18.58 25.98
C ASN A 158 -7.78 18.03 25.02
N VAL A 159 -7.02 17.05 25.47
CA VAL A 159 -5.97 16.41 24.69
C VAL A 159 -6.60 15.24 23.94
N VAL A 160 -6.67 15.32 22.64
CA VAL A 160 -7.27 14.29 21.76
C VAL A 160 -6.17 13.54 21.05
N ASP A 161 -5.99 12.28 21.42
CA ASP A 161 -4.99 11.37 20.84
C ASP A 161 -5.67 10.39 19.87
N PHE A 162 -5.16 10.36 18.65
CA PHE A 162 -5.51 9.38 17.62
C PHE A 162 -4.37 8.37 17.51
N ILE A 163 -4.57 7.15 17.96
CA ILE A 163 -3.52 6.12 18.05
C ILE A 163 -3.73 5.09 16.94
N ALA A 164 -2.71 4.89 16.12
CA ALA A 164 -2.73 3.87 15.07
C ALA A 164 -2.70 2.46 15.66
N LEU A 165 -3.75 1.66 15.45
CA LEU A 165 -3.82 0.27 15.90
C LEU A 165 -3.14 -0.69 14.93
N ASN A 166 -3.16 -0.35 13.65
CA ASN A 166 -2.49 -1.09 12.57
C ASN A 166 -2.04 -0.12 11.47
N GLN A 167 -1.56 -0.66 10.36
CA GLN A 167 -1.11 0.08 9.18
C GLN A 167 -1.78 -0.44 7.90
N GLY A 168 -2.96 -1.02 8.04
CA GLY A 168 -3.65 -1.61 6.93
C GLY A 168 -2.84 -2.71 6.23
N SER A 169 -3.12 -2.95 4.96
CA SER A 169 -2.36 -3.88 4.12
C SER A 169 -1.14 -3.23 3.44
N SER A 170 -1.06 -1.90 3.43
CA SER A 170 -0.05 -1.11 2.70
C SER A 170 0.36 0.13 3.51
N GLY A 171 0.77 -0.07 4.78
CA GLY A 171 1.09 1.01 5.72
C GLY A 171 2.03 2.09 5.20
N PRO A 172 2.03 3.28 5.82
CA PRO A 172 1.60 3.60 7.19
C PRO A 172 0.08 3.72 7.33
N ASN A 173 -0.42 3.82 8.59
CA ASN A 173 -1.79 4.23 8.89
C ASN A 173 -2.01 5.68 8.43
N THR A 174 -2.96 5.90 7.54
CA THR A 174 -3.20 7.20 6.91
C THR A 174 -4.58 7.73 7.25
N ALA A 175 -4.65 8.95 7.77
CA ALA A 175 -5.92 9.58 8.01
C ALA A 175 -5.91 11.09 7.81
N GLU A 176 -7.08 11.63 7.53
CA GLU A 176 -7.41 13.05 7.61
C GLU A 176 -8.42 13.25 8.73
N VAL A 177 -8.13 14.24 9.57
CA VAL A 177 -9.04 14.71 10.62
C VAL A 177 -9.50 16.11 10.27
N ILE A 178 -10.80 16.34 10.44
CA ILE A 178 -11.45 17.63 10.25
C ILE A 178 -12.25 17.92 11.51
N VAL A 179 -12.07 19.10 12.08
CA VAL A 179 -12.73 19.51 13.33
C VAL A 179 -13.61 20.72 13.05
N TYR A 180 -14.89 20.60 13.39
CA TYR A 180 -15.86 21.70 13.35
C TYR A 180 -16.29 22.04 14.77
N ASP A 181 -16.53 23.34 15.03
CA ASP A 181 -17.14 23.79 16.28
C ASP A 181 -18.63 23.42 16.35
N ASP A 182 -19.29 23.83 17.44
CA ASP A 182 -20.72 23.61 17.69
C ASP A 182 -21.63 24.40 16.73
N GLN A 183 -21.09 25.41 16.04
CA GLN A 183 -21.79 26.24 15.06
C GLN A 183 -21.58 25.69 13.62
N GLY A 184 -20.79 24.62 13.47
CA GLY A 184 -20.46 24.02 12.16
C GLY A 184 -19.35 24.75 11.40
N LYS A 185 -18.59 25.63 12.07
CA LYS A 185 -17.45 26.32 11.48
C LYS A 185 -16.23 25.39 11.54
N LEU A 186 -15.47 25.32 10.46
CA LEU A 186 -14.20 24.60 10.40
C LEU A 186 -13.17 25.29 11.31
N VAL A 187 -12.67 24.57 12.32
CA VAL A 187 -11.67 25.09 13.28
C VAL A 187 -10.33 24.36 13.19
N GLY A 188 -10.28 23.20 12.57
CA GLY A 188 -9.03 22.47 12.35
C GLY A 188 -9.14 21.42 11.25
N THR A 189 -8.05 21.23 10.53
CA THR A 189 -7.88 20.10 9.60
C THR A 189 -6.42 19.70 9.57
N ASN A 190 -6.16 18.41 9.56
CA ASN A 190 -4.81 17.89 9.47
C ASN A 190 -4.80 16.47 8.91
N ARG A 191 -3.60 15.97 8.59
CA ARG A 191 -3.38 14.61 8.09
C ARG A 191 -2.21 13.99 8.83
N TRP A 192 -2.24 12.66 8.94
CA TRP A 192 -1.11 11.93 9.48
C TRP A 192 -0.79 10.68 8.67
N ASN A 193 0.44 10.23 8.87
CA ASN A 193 0.94 8.95 8.44
C ASN A 193 1.69 8.35 9.62
N LEU A 194 1.09 7.36 10.30
CA LEU A 194 1.58 6.80 11.55
C LEU A 194 1.96 5.33 11.42
N ALA A 195 3.04 4.92 12.08
CA ALA A 195 3.29 3.51 12.34
C ALA A 195 2.35 3.00 13.45
N THR A 196 2.13 1.68 13.52
CA THR A 196 1.34 1.05 14.58
C THR A 196 1.88 1.44 15.96
N GLY A 197 0.98 1.83 16.86
CA GLY A 197 1.27 2.25 18.24
C GLY A 197 1.69 3.72 18.39
N VAL A 198 1.87 4.44 17.29
CA VAL A 198 2.20 5.86 17.28
C VAL A 198 0.90 6.67 17.28
N LYS A 199 0.95 7.88 17.84
CA LYS A 199 -0.22 8.76 17.98
C LYS A 199 -0.05 10.09 17.26
N ALA A 200 -1.20 10.67 16.88
CA ALA A 200 -1.35 12.06 16.46
C ALA A 200 -2.23 12.80 17.47
N THR A 201 -1.79 13.96 17.94
CA THR A 201 -2.43 14.68 19.04
C THR A 201 -2.92 16.05 18.60
N TYR A 202 -4.21 16.33 18.85
CA TYR A 202 -4.78 17.67 18.89
C TYR A 202 -4.94 18.12 20.34
N ILE A 203 -4.65 19.39 20.61
CA ILE A 203 -5.01 20.04 21.87
C ILE A 203 -6.15 21.01 21.59
N ILE A 204 -7.29 20.83 22.26
CA ILE A 204 -8.44 21.72 22.16
C ILE A 204 -8.62 22.42 23.51
N TYR A 205 -8.44 23.72 23.51
CA TYR A 205 -8.61 24.54 24.72
C TYR A 205 -9.99 25.20 24.71
N LYS A 206 -10.74 25.01 25.80
CA LYS A 206 -12.02 25.66 26.07
C LYS A 206 -11.88 26.64 27.21
N ASP A 207 -12.23 27.91 26.97
CA ASP A 207 -12.29 28.97 28.00
C ASP A 207 -13.33 28.69 29.08
#